data_b1b3abebee1c04db35a82d5c93e7a468
#
_entry.id   b1b3abebee1c04db35a82d5c93e7a468
#
_cell.length_a   1.000
_cell.length_b   1.000
_cell.length_c   1.000
_cell.angle_alpha   90.00
_cell.angle_beta   90.00
_cell.angle_gamma   90.00
#
_symmetry.space_group_name_H-M   'P 1'
#
loop_
_entity.id
_entity.type
_entity.pdbx_description
1 polymer ?
#
loop_
_entity_poly.entity_id
_entity_poly.type
_entity_poly.pdbx_seq_one_letter_code
_entity_poly.pdbx_strand_id
1 'polypeptide(L)'
;MLHAIENKKSRLPFTRYVSAAERPGERRTQEDEITSTIFGPLDFFSEETVRSLIGKIFGFSLSRDSKLSLAFWPRYNHVEPDLVFTEQHSDGSRDAYVVEIKWNAPLGEEQVERQVQAIEAEDHLRLAGHLVLSRYAIDVAKPSRNLTWMDFKDYCLELSEENGINPVAKKWAKMVCAFLEACEIRHFKGFDIIMSVAMDGLQDRDYLFWLGRQFDWDNILLPSKSFLSRCGEETIFYRSAAAL
;
A
#
# COMPACT_ATOMS: atom_id res chain seq x y z
N MET A 1 9.63 9.78 7.50
CA MET A 1 9.79 11.20 7.13
C MET A 1 11.23 11.69 7.13
N LEU A 2 12.12 11.19 8.00
CA LEU A 2 13.52 11.64 8.04
C LEU A 2 14.27 11.40 6.73
N HIS A 3 14.16 10.21 6.13
CA HIS A 3 14.79 9.91 4.84
C HIS A 3 14.29 10.80 3.70
N ALA A 4 13.00 11.20 3.69
CA ALA A 4 12.49 12.12 2.68
C ALA A 4 13.09 13.54 2.84
N ILE A 5 13.39 13.95 4.08
CA ILE A 5 14.07 15.22 4.34
C ILE A 5 15.53 15.14 3.91
N GLU A 6 16.24 14.09 4.31
CA GLU A 6 17.64 13.86 3.97
C GLU A 6 17.88 13.84 2.47
N ASN A 7 17.04 13.13 1.74
CA ASN A 7 17.10 13.01 0.27
C ASN A 7 16.43 14.15 -0.49
N LYS A 8 16.01 15.24 0.20
CA LYS A 8 15.34 16.41 -0.38
C LYS A 8 14.04 16.08 -1.15
N LYS A 9 13.36 15.00 -0.76
CA LYS A 9 12.08 14.57 -1.33
C LYS A 9 10.88 15.18 -0.62
N SER A 10 11.03 15.61 0.65
CA SER A 10 9.97 16.30 1.37
C SER A 10 9.81 17.72 0.85
N ARG A 11 8.59 18.08 0.45
CA ARG A 11 8.20 19.43 0.08
C ARG A 11 7.53 20.18 1.23
N LEU A 12 7.51 19.59 2.42
CA LEU A 12 6.99 20.27 3.60
C LEU A 12 7.85 21.48 3.92
N PRO A 13 7.31 22.69 3.97
CA PRO A 13 8.06 23.81 4.47
C PRO A 13 8.41 23.57 5.93
N PHE A 14 9.68 23.64 6.30
CA PHE A 14 10.15 23.44 7.68
C PHE A 14 9.47 24.39 8.67
N THR A 15 8.96 25.53 8.19
CA THR A 15 8.12 26.48 8.95
C THR A 15 6.87 25.81 9.56
N ARG A 16 6.41 24.68 9.02
CA ARG A 16 5.30 23.89 9.55
C ARG A 16 5.58 23.29 10.92
N TYR A 17 6.83 22.95 11.20
CA TYR A 17 7.27 22.43 12.50
C TYR A 17 7.55 23.52 13.50
N VAL A 18 7.63 24.78 13.03
CA VAL A 18 7.94 25.96 13.85
C VAL A 18 6.70 26.80 14.12
N SER A 19 5.63 26.66 13.32
CA SER A 19 4.39 27.43 13.41
C SER A 19 3.19 26.53 13.68
N ALA A 20 2.39 26.84 14.68
CA ALA A 20 1.13 26.16 14.99
C ALA A 20 -0.02 26.50 13.99
N ALA A 21 0.20 27.39 13.04
CA ALA A 21 -0.81 27.80 12.06
C ALA A 21 -0.83 26.86 10.85
N GLU A 22 -1.59 25.79 10.92
CA GLU A 22 -1.94 24.98 9.73
C GLU A 22 -3.20 25.56 9.09
N ARG A 23 -3.18 25.69 7.76
CA ARG A 23 -4.39 25.93 6.99
C ARG A 23 -5.04 24.59 6.67
N PRO A 24 -6.24 24.28 7.17
CA PRO A 24 -6.95 23.06 6.81
C PRO A 24 -7.25 23.06 5.31
N GLY A 25 -7.01 21.96 4.61
CA GLY A 25 -7.48 21.72 3.25
C GLY A 25 -6.45 21.78 2.11
N GLU A 26 -5.22 22.26 2.34
CA GLU A 26 -4.20 22.39 1.27
C GLU A 26 -3.19 21.20 1.20
N ARG A 27 -3.38 20.16 2.01
CA ARG A 27 -2.41 19.08 2.13
C ARG A 27 -2.65 17.98 1.10
N ARG A 28 -1.84 17.95 0.05
CA ARG A 28 -1.65 16.73 -0.76
C ARG A 28 -0.60 15.87 -0.10
N THR A 29 -0.96 14.64 0.25
CA THR A 29 -0.01 13.64 0.75
C THR A 29 0.95 13.30 -0.39
N GLN A 30 2.25 13.39 -0.12
CA GLN A 30 3.27 13.08 -1.11
C GLN A 30 3.73 11.63 -0.94
N GLU A 31 3.94 10.92 -2.04
CA GLU A 31 4.35 9.51 -2.03
C GLU A 31 5.67 9.33 -1.29
N ASP A 32 6.64 10.23 -1.51
CA ASP A 32 7.94 10.19 -0.82
C ASP A 32 7.82 10.33 0.70
N GLU A 33 6.85 11.11 1.19
CA GLU A 33 6.61 11.25 2.63
C GLU A 33 5.99 9.98 3.21
N ILE A 34 5.09 9.32 2.48
CA ILE A 34 4.51 8.04 2.87
C ILE A 34 5.58 6.96 2.87
N THR A 35 6.38 6.88 1.81
CA THR A 35 7.53 5.98 1.69
C THR A 35 8.44 6.11 2.91
N SER A 36 8.88 7.33 3.20
CA SER A 36 9.75 7.60 4.34
C SER A 36 9.08 7.35 5.70
N THR A 37 7.77 7.58 5.82
CA THR A 37 7.06 7.38 7.09
C THR A 37 6.89 5.90 7.41
N ILE A 38 6.53 5.10 6.41
CA ILE A 38 6.27 3.66 6.58
C ILE A 38 7.58 2.87 6.61
N PHE A 39 8.46 3.09 5.62
CA PHE A 39 9.65 2.26 5.42
C PHE A 39 10.92 2.83 6.08
N GLY A 40 10.95 4.14 6.38
CA GLY A 40 12.10 4.75 7.05
C GLY A 40 12.53 4.05 8.35
N PRO A 41 11.62 3.58 9.20
CA PRO A 41 11.99 2.83 10.41
C PRO A 41 12.74 1.53 10.15
N LEU A 42 12.65 0.93 8.95
CA LEU A 42 13.37 -0.30 8.62
C LEU A 42 14.90 -0.12 8.67
N ASP A 43 15.38 1.09 8.40
CA ASP A 43 16.82 1.42 8.44
C ASP A 43 17.41 1.33 9.86
N PHE A 44 16.56 1.35 10.88
CA PHE A 44 16.96 1.23 12.29
C PHE A 44 16.78 -0.19 12.85
N PHE A 45 16.30 -1.13 12.04
CA PHE A 45 16.15 -2.52 12.47
C PHE A 45 17.43 -3.31 12.18
N SER A 46 17.60 -4.42 12.91
CA SER A 46 18.67 -5.37 12.58
C SER A 46 18.43 -6.00 11.21
N GLU A 47 19.49 -6.34 10.48
CA GLU A 47 19.40 -7.00 9.18
C GLU A 47 18.51 -8.24 9.21
N GLU A 48 18.60 -9.06 10.27
CA GLU A 48 17.75 -10.23 10.44
C GLU A 48 16.27 -9.87 10.51
N THR A 49 15.93 -8.80 11.24
CA THR A 49 14.57 -8.32 11.34
C THR A 49 14.07 -7.82 9.99
N VAL A 50 14.87 -7.01 9.28
CA VAL A 50 14.52 -6.50 7.95
C VAL A 50 14.34 -7.65 6.97
N ARG A 51 15.25 -8.61 6.96
CA ARG A 51 15.19 -9.82 6.11
C ARG A 51 13.89 -10.60 6.32
N SER A 52 13.52 -10.82 7.58
CA SER A 52 12.27 -11.51 7.93
C SER A 52 11.04 -10.73 7.43
N LEU A 53 11.02 -9.40 7.63
CA LEU A 53 9.93 -8.53 7.19
C LEU A 53 9.77 -8.53 5.67
N ILE A 54 10.88 -8.34 4.94
CA ILE A 54 10.89 -8.30 3.47
C ILE A 54 10.41 -9.64 2.90
N GLY A 55 10.91 -10.74 3.45
CA GLY A 55 10.50 -12.08 3.03
C GLY A 55 9.00 -12.31 3.22
N LYS A 56 8.44 -11.91 4.36
CA LYS A 56 7.03 -12.10 4.68
C LYS A 56 6.10 -11.16 3.92
N ILE A 57 6.42 -9.88 3.89
CA ILE A 57 5.55 -8.86 3.31
C ILE A 57 5.68 -8.84 1.79
N PHE A 58 6.90 -8.80 1.28
CA PHE A 58 7.14 -8.70 -0.16
C PHE A 58 7.37 -10.06 -0.83
N GLY A 59 7.47 -11.17 -0.06
CA GLY A 59 7.71 -12.50 -0.59
C GLY A 59 9.03 -12.61 -1.36
N PHE A 60 10.03 -11.79 -1.03
CA PHE A 60 11.37 -11.91 -1.58
C PHE A 60 12.12 -13.03 -0.87
N SER A 61 12.84 -13.85 -1.63
CA SER A 61 13.64 -14.94 -1.10
C SER A 61 15.07 -14.46 -0.87
N LEU A 62 15.40 -14.16 0.38
CA LEU A 62 16.70 -13.65 0.79
C LEU A 62 17.56 -14.76 1.43
N SER A 63 18.86 -14.79 1.12
CA SER A 63 19.80 -15.70 1.74
C SER A 63 20.10 -15.30 3.20
N ARG A 64 20.34 -16.27 4.08
CA ARG A 64 20.71 -15.99 5.47
C ARG A 64 22.17 -15.55 5.63
N ASP A 65 23.03 -15.98 4.71
CA ASP A 65 24.48 -15.81 4.80
C ASP A 65 25.01 -14.58 4.02
N SER A 66 24.08 -13.77 3.50
CA SER A 66 24.40 -12.54 2.76
C SER A 66 24.32 -11.32 3.66
N LYS A 67 24.94 -10.22 3.26
CA LYS A 67 24.78 -8.91 3.88
C LYS A 67 23.63 -8.16 3.20
N LEU A 68 22.68 -7.66 3.97
CA LEU A 68 21.55 -6.90 3.47
C LEU A 68 21.74 -5.40 3.72
N SER A 69 21.44 -4.58 2.72
CA SER A 69 21.37 -3.13 2.84
C SER A 69 20.07 -2.59 2.23
N LEU A 70 19.62 -1.45 2.72
CA LEU A 70 18.45 -0.73 2.25
C LEU A 70 18.87 0.65 1.75
N ALA A 71 18.40 1.06 0.58
CA ALA A 71 18.58 2.40 0.05
C ALA A 71 17.23 3.01 -0.35
N PHE A 72 17.05 4.29 -0.01
CA PHE A 72 15.92 5.11 -0.40
C PHE A 72 16.34 5.98 -1.57
N TRP A 73 15.57 5.95 -2.64
CA TRP A 73 15.78 6.72 -3.88
C TRP A 73 17.22 6.63 -4.42
N PRO A 74 17.80 5.41 -4.50
CA PRO A 74 19.12 5.27 -5.11
C PRO A 74 19.03 5.60 -6.60
N ARG A 75 20.12 6.14 -7.15
CA ARG A 75 20.19 6.50 -8.56
C ARG A 75 20.95 5.46 -9.35
N TYR A 76 20.27 4.92 -10.37
CA TYR A 76 20.83 4.04 -11.37
C TYR A 76 20.69 4.72 -12.74
N ASN A 77 21.79 5.26 -13.29
CA ASN A 77 21.73 6.13 -14.46
C ASN A 77 20.77 7.32 -14.23
N HIS A 78 19.65 7.33 -14.95
CA HIS A 78 18.62 8.38 -14.89
C HIS A 78 17.35 7.92 -14.18
N VAL A 79 17.39 6.74 -13.55
CA VAL A 79 16.23 6.14 -12.87
C VAL A 79 16.47 6.15 -11.37
N GLU A 80 15.41 6.41 -10.62
CA GLU A 80 15.45 6.54 -9.17
C GLU A 80 14.26 5.76 -8.57
N PRO A 81 14.43 4.43 -8.30
CA PRO A 81 13.42 3.65 -7.60
C PRO A 81 13.21 4.14 -6.17
N ASP A 82 12.01 3.94 -5.61
CA ASP A 82 11.70 4.40 -4.26
C ASP A 82 12.49 3.67 -3.18
N LEU A 83 12.56 2.34 -3.26
CA LEU A 83 13.31 1.50 -2.32
C LEU A 83 14.07 0.42 -3.07
N VAL A 84 15.32 0.21 -2.68
CA VAL A 84 16.10 -0.93 -3.15
C VAL A 84 16.75 -1.62 -1.95
N PHE A 85 16.44 -2.91 -1.81
CA PHE A 85 17.16 -3.80 -0.91
C PHE A 85 18.25 -4.49 -1.72
N THR A 86 19.48 -4.42 -1.25
CA THR A 86 20.62 -5.07 -1.91
C THR A 86 21.17 -6.15 -1.00
N GLU A 87 21.21 -7.35 -1.53
CA GLU A 87 21.79 -8.52 -0.90
C GLU A 87 23.19 -8.75 -1.48
N GLN A 88 24.21 -8.67 -0.67
CA GLN A 88 25.59 -8.93 -1.07
C GLN A 88 26.04 -10.32 -0.62
N HIS A 89 26.41 -11.15 -1.58
CA HIS A 89 26.86 -12.53 -1.35
C HIS A 89 28.37 -12.59 -1.09
N SER A 90 28.82 -13.71 -0.53
CA SER A 90 30.22 -13.95 -0.17
C SER A 90 31.17 -13.98 -1.37
N ASP A 91 30.65 -14.28 -2.56
CA ASP A 91 31.39 -14.27 -3.82
C ASP A 91 31.51 -12.86 -4.46
N GLY A 92 30.94 -11.85 -3.81
CA GLY A 92 30.94 -10.46 -4.26
C GLY A 92 29.78 -10.11 -5.20
N SER A 93 28.97 -11.08 -5.62
CA SER A 93 27.74 -10.81 -6.39
C SER A 93 26.70 -10.09 -5.53
N ARG A 94 25.82 -9.32 -6.18
CA ARG A 94 24.78 -8.55 -5.51
C ARG A 94 23.44 -8.78 -6.17
N ASP A 95 22.42 -9.03 -5.37
CA ASP A 95 21.02 -9.13 -5.78
C ASP A 95 20.25 -7.89 -5.35
N ALA A 96 19.52 -7.28 -6.28
CA ALA A 96 18.67 -6.13 -6.02
C ALA A 96 17.19 -6.54 -6.01
N TYR A 97 16.49 -6.06 -4.99
CA TYR A 97 15.04 -6.19 -4.85
C TYR A 97 14.45 -4.78 -4.81
N VAL A 98 13.71 -4.44 -5.84
CA VAL A 98 13.15 -3.11 -6.05
C VAL A 98 11.70 -3.06 -5.59
N VAL A 99 11.35 -2.01 -4.86
CA VAL A 99 9.96 -1.68 -4.51
C VAL A 99 9.66 -0.27 -5.00
N GLU A 100 8.79 -0.17 -5.99
CA GLU A 100 8.21 1.08 -6.47
C GLU A 100 6.91 1.35 -5.72
N ILE A 101 6.72 2.56 -5.22
CA ILE A 101 5.60 2.93 -4.37
C ILE A 101 4.68 3.91 -5.10
N LYS A 102 3.41 3.56 -5.18
CA LYS A 102 2.35 4.38 -5.75
C LYS A 102 1.23 4.58 -4.73
N TRP A 103 0.97 5.83 -4.39
CA TRP A 103 -0.12 6.16 -3.47
C TRP A 103 -1.37 6.64 -4.21
N ASN A 104 -1.23 7.72 -4.97
CA ASN A 104 -2.31 8.27 -5.79
C ASN A 104 -1.90 8.49 -7.25
N ALA A 105 -0.59 8.54 -7.54
CA ALA A 105 -0.11 8.67 -8.89
C ALA A 105 -0.24 7.34 -9.66
N PRO A 106 -0.55 7.37 -10.96
CA PRO A 106 -0.49 6.19 -11.79
C PRO A 106 0.97 5.73 -11.97
N LEU A 107 1.16 4.46 -12.29
CA LEU A 107 2.44 3.97 -12.77
C LEU A 107 2.76 4.67 -14.10
N GLY A 108 3.97 5.19 -14.23
CA GLY A 108 4.41 5.83 -15.46
C GLY A 108 4.58 4.80 -16.59
N GLU A 109 4.35 5.24 -17.82
CA GLU A 109 4.59 4.43 -19.00
C GLU A 109 6.06 3.96 -19.03
N GLU A 110 6.28 2.68 -19.27
CA GLU A 110 7.61 2.03 -19.28
C GLU A 110 8.44 2.26 -17.99
N GLN A 111 7.82 2.66 -16.89
CA GLN A 111 8.56 2.94 -15.65
C GLN A 111 9.24 1.69 -15.11
N VAL A 112 8.54 0.55 -15.12
CA VAL A 112 9.06 -0.75 -14.69
C VAL A 112 10.22 -1.18 -15.57
N GLU A 113 10.04 -1.12 -16.88
CA GLU A 113 11.03 -1.52 -17.88
C GLU A 113 12.32 -0.71 -17.72
N ARG A 114 12.20 0.60 -17.54
CA ARG A 114 13.35 1.49 -17.31
C ARG A 114 14.08 1.17 -16.02
N GLN A 115 13.36 0.84 -14.94
CA GLN A 115 13.98 0.43 -13.68
C GLN A 115 14.72 -0.90 -13.82
N VAL A 116 14.09 -1.88 -14.46
CA VAL A 116 14.72 -3.18 -14.74
C VAL A 116 16.02 -3.00 -15.53
N GLN A 117 15.94 -2.28 -16.67
CA GLN A 117 17.11 -2.04 -17.53
C GLN A 117 18.22 -1.27 -16.80
N ALA A 118 17.86 -0.29 -15.98
CA ALA A 118 18.85 0.50 -15.23
C ALA A 118 19.59 -0.34 -14.18
N ILE A 119 18.89 -1.25 -13.49
CA ILE A 119 19.51 -2.16 -12.52
C ILE A 119 20.40 -3.20 -13.23
N GLU A 120 19.91 -3.79 -14.32
CA GLU A 120 20.65 -4.80 -15.08
C GLU A 120 21.88 -4.24 -15.81
N ALA A 121 21.92 -2.93 -16.03
CA ALA A 121 23.08 -2.24 -16.58
C ALA A 121 24.21 -1.99 -15.57
N GLU A 122 23.95 -2.19 -14.27
CA GLU A 122 24.95 -2.02 -13.22
C GLU A 122 25.84 -3.27 -13.09
N ASP A 123 27.14 -3.07 -13.11
CA ASP A 123 28.12 -4.15 -12.95
C ASP A 123 27.93 -4.88 -11.61
N HIS A 124 27.92 -6.20 -11.67
CA HIS A 124 27.78 -7.09 -10.51
C HIS A 124 26.46 -6.93 -9.72
N LEU A 125 25.44 -6.34 -10.31
CA LEU A 125 24.11 -6.22 -9.72
C LEU A 125 23.10 -6.99 -10.57
N ARG A 126 22.37 -7.93 -9.97
CA ARG A 126 21.33 -8.71 -10.61
C ARG A 126 19.98 -8.30 -10.05
N LEU A 127 19.00 -8.05 -10.91
CA LEU A 127 17.63 -7.89 -10.44
C LEU A 127 17.05 -9.24 -10.01
N ALA A 128 16.85 -9.41 -8.70
CA ALA A 128 16.28 -10.62 -8.10
C ALA A 128 14.78 -10.51 -7.81
N GLY A 129 14.26 -9.29 -7.72
CA GLY A 129 12.83 -9.06 -7.56
C GLY A 129 12.44 -7.62 -7.83
N HIS A 130 11.23 -7.43 -8.35
CA HIS A 130 10.63 -6.12 -8.57
C HIS A 130 9.16 -6.15 -8.15
N LEU A 131 8.75 -5.16 -7.35
CA LEU A 131 7.41 -5.03 -6.81
C LEU A 131 6.90 -3.60 -7.00
N VAL A 132 5.66 -3.46 -7.43
CA VAL A 132 4.94 -2.19 -7.38
C VAL A 132 3.91 -2.25 -6.26
N LEU A 133 4.03 -1.39 -5.26
CA LEU A 133 3.08 -1.24 -4.16
C LEU A 133 2.13 -0.11 -4.49
N SER A 134 0.85 -0.41 -4.71
CA SER A 134 -0.13 0.55 -5.21
C SER A 134 -1.45 0.54 -4.44
N ARG A 135 -2.25 1.60 -4.59
CA ARG A 135 -3.54 1.70 -3.90
C ARG A 135 -4.56 0.70 -4.43
N TYR A 136 -4.52 0.42 -5.71
CA TYR A 136 -5.42 -0.50 -6.40
C TYR A 136 -4.61 -1.54 -7.14
N ALA A 137 -5.21 -2.70 -7.37
CA ALA A 137 -4.59 -3.72 -8.21
C ALA A 137 -4.38 -3.15 -9.63
N ILE A 138 -3.15 -3.29 -10.12
CA ILE A 138 -2.74 -2.86 -11.46
C ILE A 138 -2.03 -4.02 -12.16
N ASP A 139 -2.17 -4.06 -13.46
CA ASP A 139 -1.38 -4.98 -14.28
C ASP A 139 0.03 -4.40 -14.49
N VAL A 140 1.03 -5.20 -14.23
CA VAL A 140 2.44 -4.81 -14.34
C VAL A 140 3.21 -5.80 -15.22
N ALA A 141 4.10 -5.28 -16.04
CA ALA A 141 4.95 -6.12 -16.90
C ALA A 141 5.88 -7.00 -16.06
N LYS A 142 6.13 -8.23 -16.52
CA LYS A 142 7.16 -9.09 -15.92
C LYS A 142 8.55 -8.45 -16.07
N PRO A 143 9.46 -8.63 -15.10
CA PRO A 143 9.40 -9.55 -13.95
C PRO A 143 8.69 -8.99 -12.71
N SER A 144 8.04 -7.83 -12.81
CA SER A 144 7.37 -7.17 -11.69
C SER A 144 6.11 -7.90 -11.25
N ARG A 145 5.74 -7.67 -10.02
CA ARG A 145 4.44 -8.03 -9.47
C ARG A 145 3.83 -6.83 -8.75
N ASN A 146 2.52 -6.83 -8.63
CA ASN A 146 1.79 -5.81 -7.89
C ASN A 146 1.39 -6.35 -6.51
N LEU A 147 1.49 -5.49 -5.52
CA LEU A 147 0.94 -5.64 -4.18
C LEU A 147 0.08 -4.41 -3.89
N THR A 148 -1.10 -4.59 -3.33
CA THR A 148 -1.89 -3.43 -2.92
C THR A 148 -1.54 -2.98 -1.49
N TRP A 149 -1.81 -1.71 -1.16
CA TRP A 149 -1.69 -1.23 0.22
C TRP A 149 -2.60 -1.98 1.19
N MET A 150 -3.69 -2.56 0.68
CA MET A 150 -4.58 -3.41 1.48
C MET A 150 -3.89 -4.72 1.84
N ASP A 151 -3.32 -5.42 0.84
CA ASP A 151 -2.56 -6.66 1.08
C ASP A 151 -1.36 -6.41 2.01
N PHE A 152 -0.66 -5.29 1.79
CA PHE A 152 0.45 -4.86 2.67
C PHE A 152 -0.01 -4.66 4.11
N LYS A 153 -1.18 -4.02 4.32
CA LYS A 153 -1.79 -3.86 5.64
C LYS A 153 -2.13 -5.19 6.28
N ASP A 154 -2.66 -6.14 5.51
CA ASP A 154 -3.01 -7.47 6.00
C ASP A 154 -1.77 -8.24 6.45
N TYR A 155 -0.69 -8.21 5.67
CA TYR A 155 0.59 -8.77 6.10
C TYR A 155 1.14 -8.10 7.37
N CYS A 156 1.02 -6.79 7.50
CA CYS A 156 1.39 -6.10 8.73
C CYS A 156 0.51 -6.52 9.92
N LEU A 157 -0.78 -6.73 9.71
CA LEU A 157 -1.69 -7.20 10.75
C LEU A 157 -1.30 -8.61 11.21
N GLU A 158 -1.11 -9.55 10.30
CA GLU A 158 -0.64 -10.91 10.59
C GLU A 158 0.69 -10.89 11.37
N LEU A 159 1.65 -10.10 10.91
CA LEU A 159 2.94 -9.94 11.55
C LEU A 159 2.82 -9.40 12.97
N SER A 160 1.87 -8.51 13.22
CA SER A 160 1.62 -7.92 14.55
C SER A 160 1.12 -8.95 15.56
N GLU A 161 0.46 -10.01 15.09
CA GLU A 161 -0.10 -11.10 15.92
C GLU A 161 0.84 -12.31 16.03
N GLU A 162 1.78 -12.48 15.11
CA GLU A 162 2.63 -13.67 15.02
C GLU A 162 3.56 -13.81 16.22
N ASN A 163 3.68 -15.04 16.74
CA ASN A 163 4.59 -15.37 17.83
C ASN A 163 6.04 -15.48 17.33
N GLY A 164 6.99 -15.09 18.17
CA GLY A 164 8.43 -15.18 17.85
C GLY A 164 8.99 -14.04 16.99
N ILE A 165 8.16 -13.11 16.55
CA ILE A 165 8.61 -11.91 15.82
C ILE A 165 9.23 -10.89 16.79
N ASN A 166 10.26 -10.21 16.34
CA ASN A 166 10.90 -9.12 17.06
C ASN A 166 9.85 -8.10 17.57
N PRO A 167 9.83 -7.75 18.87
CA PRO A 167 8.84 -6.82 19.43
C PRO A 167 8.81 -5.45 18.76
N VAL A 168 9.96 -4.96 18.28
CA VAL A 168 10.05 -3.68 17.57
C VAL A 168 9.35 -3.77 16.22
N ALA A 169 9.55 -4.87 15.49
CA ALA A 169 8.85 -5.14 14.24
C ALA A 169 7.34 -5.27 14.42
N LYS A 170 6.89 -5.95 15.48
CA LYS A 170 5.45 -6.01 15.84
C LYS A 170 4.87 -4.62 16.10
N LYS A 171 5.59 -3.79 16.85
CA LYS A 171 5.15 -2.42 17.14
C LYS A 171 5.08 -1.59 15.87
N TRP A 172 6.09 -1.68 15.01
CA TRP A 172 6.09 -1.02 13.72
C TRP A 172 4.89 -1.44 12.89
N ALA A 173 4.63 -2.73 12.75
CA ALA A 173 3.50 -3.27 11.99
C ALA A 173 2.15 -2.75 12.51
N LYS A 174 1.95 -2.69 13.83
CA LYS A 174 0.75 -2.08 14.45
C LYS A 174 0.60 -0.61 14.10
N MET A 175 1.70 0.15 14.14
CA MET A 175 1.68 1.58 13.78
C MET A 175 1.39 1.79 12.30
N VAL A 176 1.92 0.94 11.42
CA VAL A 176 1.62 0.97 9.99
C VAL A 176 0.15 0.67 9.74
N CYS A 177 -0.42 -0.37 10.38
CA CYS A 177 -1.84 -0.66 10.26
C CYS A 177 -2.71 0.53 10.69
N ALA A 178 -2.39 1.16 11.82
CA ALA A 178 -3.11 2.34 12.31
C ALA A 178 -2.99 3.53 11.34
N PHE A 179 -1.80 3.76 10.77
CA PHE A 179 -1.58 4.81 9.77
C PHE A 179 -2.40 4.56 8.50
N LEU A 180 -2.36 3.34 7.96
CA LEU A 180 -3.11 2.97 6.76
C LEU A 180 -4.62 3.05 6.99
N GLU A 181 -5.09 2.65 8.19
CA GLU A 181 -6.50 2.80 8.61
C GLU A 181 -6.93 4.28 8.62
N ALA A 182 -6.09 5.16 9.16
CA ALA A 182 -6.33 6.60 9.15
C ALA A 182 -6.32 7.20 7.74
N CYS A 183 -5.58 6.58 6.81
CA CYS A 183 -5.56 6.93 5.38
C CYS A 183 -6.67 6.25 4.57
N GLU A 184 -7.67 5.67 5.23
CA GLU A 184 -8.82 5.00 4.61
C GLU A 184 -8.47 3.76 3.77
N ILE A 185 -7.33 3.14 4.01
CA ILE A 185 -7.02 1.79 3.50
C ILE A 185 -7.72 0.79 4.40
N ARG A 186 -8.96 0.44 4.04
CA ARG A 186 -9.86 -0.38 4.87
C ARG A 186 -10.53 -1.44 4.02
N HIS A 187 -10.69 -2.63 4.57
CA HIS A 187 -11.57 -3.62 3.98
C HIS A 187 -13.01 -3.12 3.98
N PHE A 188 -13.71 -3.44 2.91
CA PHE A 188 -15.16 -3.26 2.89
C PHE A 188 -15.79 -4.15 3.97
N LYS A 189 -16.38 -3.53 4.99
CA LYS A 189 -16.96 -4.25 6.14
C LYS A 189 -18.32 -4.88 5.84
N GLY A 190 -18.69 -4.98 4.57
CA GLY A 190 -20.01 -5.47 4.16
C GLY A 190 -21.09 -4.39 4.26
N PHE A 191 -22.28 -4.74 3.81
CA PHE A 191 -23.46 -3.87 3.86
C PHE A 191 -24.09 -3.81 5.25
N ASP A 192 -23.63 -4.64 6.21
CA ASP A 192 -24.23 -4.73 7.56
C ASP A 192 -24.22 -3.39 8.30
N ILE A 193 -23.17 -2.58 8.13
CA ILE A 193 -23.10 -1.24 8.73
C ILE A 193 -24.09 -0.28 8.05
N ILE A 194 -24.22 -0.36 6.73
CA ILE A 194 -25.19 0.46 5.99
C ILE A 194 -26.61 0.05 6.38
N MET A 195 -26.83 -1.24 6.54
CA MET A 195 -28.13 -1.80 6.96
C MET A 195 -28.47 -1.42 8.41
N SER A 196 -27.51 -1.44 9.34
CA SER A 196 -27.76 -1.05 10.74
C SER A 196 -28.14 0.41 10.87
N VAL A 197 -27.50 1.31 10.13
CA VAL A 197 -27.83 2.74 10.13
C VAL A 197 -29.18 3.01 9.44
N ALA A 198 -29.49 2.24 8.37
CA ALA A 198 -30.78 2.37 7.69
C ALA A 198 -31.95 1.79 8.51
N MET A 199 -31.72 0.74 9.31
CA MET A 199 -32.74 0.06 10.09
C MET A 199 -33.24 0.85 11.29
N ASP A 200 -32.44 1.71 11.89
CA ASP A 200 -32.85 2.60 12.97
C ASP A 200 -33.90 3.64 12.51
N GLY A 201 -34.08 3.82 11.21
CA GLY A 201 -35.05 4.74 10.61
C GLY A 201 -36.19 4.11 9.79
N LEU A 202 -36.15 2.79 9.56
CA LEU A 202 -37.16 2.10 8.73
C LEU A 202 -38.08 1.24 9.59
N GLN A 203 -39.35 1.68 9.73
CA GLN A 203 -40.38 0.90 10.40
C GLN A 203 -40.95 -0.26 9.53
N ASP A 204 -40.56 -0.36 8.29
CA ASP A 204 -41.09 -1.33 7.33
C ASP A 204 -40.02 -2.37 6.97
N ARG A 205 -40.20 -3.59 7.46
CA ARG A 205 -39.28 -4.73 7.26
C ARG A 205 -39.36 -5.34 5.86
N ASP A 206 -40.23 -4.89 5.00
CA ASP A 206 -40.50 -5.49 3.69
C ASP A 206 -39.46 -5.17 2.62
N TYR A 207 -38.41 -4.40 2.97
CA TYR A 207 -37.36 -4.00 2.04
C TYR A 207 -36.00 -4.64 2.32
N LEU A 208 -35.93 -5.69 3.16
CA LEU A 208 -34.69 -6.40 3.47
C LEU A 208 -34.43 -7.51 2.45
N PHE A 209 -33.47 -7.31 1.59
CA PHE A 209 -33.09 -8.23 0.51
C PHE A 209 -32.09 -9.32 0.91
N TRP A 210 -31.65 -9.35 2.16
CA TRP A 210 -30.71 -10.34 2.63
C TRP A 210 -31.34 -11.34 3.58
N LEU A 211 -31.67 -12.49 3.07
CA LEU A 211 -32.03 -13.65 3.87
C LEU A 211 -30.98 -14.74 3.72
N GLY A 212 -29.83 -14.59 4.42
CA GLY A 212 -28.85 -15.66 4.59
C GLY A 212 -28.21 -16.17 3.30
N ARG A 213 -27.05 -16.59 3.32
CA ARG A 213 -26.15 -17.40 2.48
C ARG A 213 -26.34 -17.52 0.95
N GLN A 214 -27.38 -17.03 0.32
CA GLN A 214 -27.58 -17.08 -1.13
C GLN A 214 -28.10 -15.75 -1.65
N PHE A 215 -27.35 -15.13 -2.53
CA PHE A 215 -27.71 -13.87 -3.19
C PHE A 215 -28.59 -14.21 -4.39
N ASP A 216 -29.85 -13.88 -4.33
CA ASP A 216 -30.79 -14.07 -5.44
C ASP A 216 -30.88 -12.79 -6.25
N TRP A 217 -30.16 -12.75 -7.37
CA TRP A 217 -30.10 -11.60 -8.27
C TRP A 217 -31.43 -11.33 -9.01
N ASP A 218 -32.29 -12.36 -9.16
CA ASP A 218 -33.50 -12.27 -9.93
C ASP A 218 -34.63 -11.60 -9.14
N ASN A 219 -34.49 -11.50 -7.82
CA ASN A 219 -35.48 -10.89 -6.92
C ASN A 219 -35.05 -9.57 -6.30
N ILE A 220 -34.02 -8.90 -6.84
CA ILE A 220 -33.64 -7.58 -6.38
C ILE A 220 -34.66 -6.55 -6.86
N LEU A 221 -35.54 -6.13 -5.96
CA LEU A 221 -36.37 -4.94 -6.16
C LEU A 221 -35.52 -3.69 -5.94
N LEU A 222 -35.29 -2.91 -6.98
CA LEU A 222 -34.59 -1.63 -6.87
C LEU A 222 -35.38 -0.71 -5.91
N PRO A 223 -34.69 0.01 -5.00
CA PRO A 223 -35.31 0.95 -4.10
C PRO A 223 -36.12 2.01 -4.90
N SER A 224 -37.21 2.48 -4.31
CA SER A 224 -38.05 3.50 -4.94
C SER A 224 -37.28 4.80 -5.21
N LYS A 225 -37.69 5.57 -6.21
CA LYS A 225 -37.06 6.87 -6.53
C LYS A 225 -36.94 7.82 -5.31
N SER A 226 -37.87 7.69 -4.36
CA SER A 226 -37.86 8.48 -3.11
C SER A 226 -36.71 8.10 -2.15
N PHE A 227 -36.27 6.84 -2.18
CA PHE A 227 -35.09 6.41 -1.43
C PHE A 227 -33.80 6.95 -2.06
N LEU A 228 -33.68 6.86 -3.39
CA LEU A 228 -32.53 7.33 -4.14
C LEU A 228 -32.28 8.86 -4.00
N SER A 229 -33.37 9.64 -3.91
CA SER A 229 -33.29 11.10 -3.71
C SER A 229 -32.77 11.51 -2.33
N ARG A 230 -32.85 10.61 -1.33
CA ARG A 230 -32.35 10.85 0.02
C ARG A 230 -30.85 10.51 0.17
N CYS A 231 -30.32 9.66 -0.71
CA CYS A 231 -28.93 9.21 -0.64
C CYS A 231 -27.95 10.12 -1.37
N GLY A 232 -28.43 11.13 -2.12
CA GLY A 232 -27.60 12.00 -2.97
C GLY A 232 -27.09 11.29 -4.23
N GLU A 233 -27.03 12.03 -5.34
CA GLU A 233 -26.67 11.47 -6.66
C GLU A 233 -25.24 10.90 -6.75
N GLU A 234 -24.38 11.21 -5.79
CA GLU A 234 -22.96 10.81 -5.79
C GLU A 234 -22.73 9.36 -5.33
N THR A 235 -23.75 8.65 -4.84
CA THR A 235 -23.58 7.33 -4.19
C THR A 235 -24.09 6.14 -5.04
N ILE A 236 -24.55 6.34 -6.26
CA ILE A 236 -25.16 5.26 -7.07
C ILE A 236 -24.16 4.71 -8.08
N PHE A 237 -23.46 3.65 -7.70
CA PHE A 237 -22.50 2.91 -8.55
C PHE A 237 -23.08 1.62 -9.17
N TYR A 238 -24.36 1.55 -9.53
CA TYR A 238 -24.88 0.42 -10.28
C TYR A 238 -25.55 0.89 -11.56
N ARG A 239 -24.79 0.92 -12.66
CA ARG A 239 -25.40 0.76 -13.99
C ARG A 239 -25.75 -0.71 -14.15
N SER A 240 -27.04 -1.01 -14.31
CA SER A 240 -27.48 -2.35 -14.63
C SER A 240 -26.81 -2.81 -15.94
N ALA A 241 -26.21 -3.98 -15.92
CA ALA A 241 -25.69 -4.67 -17.11
C ALA A 241 -26.82 -5.31 -17.98
N ALA A 242 -28.04 -4.79 -17.87
CA ALA A 242 -29.20 -5.24 -18.64
C ALA A 242 -29.51 -4.24 -19.77
N ALA A 243 -28.60 -4.12 -20.73
CA ALA A 243 -28.84 -3.56 -22.05
C ALA A 243 -27.68 -3.96 -22.97
N LEU A 244 -27.69 -5.23 -23.40
CA LEU A 244 -27.13 -5.76 -24.64
C LEU A 244 -27.98 -6.93 -25.08
#